data_fcf86687331af64db75babc1245fbfb5
#
_entry.id   fcf86687331af64db75babc1245fbfb5
#
_cell.length_a   1.000
_cell.length_b   1.000
_cell.length_c   1.000
_cell.angle_alpha   90.00
_cell.angle_beta   90.00
_cell.angle_gamma   90.00
#
_symmetry.space_group_name_H-M   'P 1'
#
loop_
_entity.id
_entity.type
_entity.pdbx_description
1 polymer ?
#
loop_
_entity_poly.entity_id
_entity_poly.type
_entity_poly.pdbx_seq_one_letter_code
_entity_poly.pdbx_strand_id
1 'polypeptide(L)'
;TPKYNGSVKPEDWLIDYSTAVSIANGNRRIAVKYVPLMLQGTARTWLNSLKPYSVNSWLDFTEVFVRNFTSTYKRPPKPRQLSLCVQGPNESTRDYLTRWAELRNSCEGVHEVQAIEYFTAGCREGTLLKHRLLCDEPATLDELLIIADKYATVNSSMKTELRVDASGKVLA
;
A
#
# COMPACT_ATOMS: atom_id res chain seq x y z
N THR A 1 15.49 -10.88 -6.10
CA THR A 1 15.20 -9.43 -5.88
C THR A 1 14.59 -8.86 -7.15
N PRO A 2 13.44 -8.18 -7.08
CA PRO A 2 12.83 -7.55 -8.23
C PRO A 2 13.71 -6.40 -8.76
N LYS A 3 13.58 -6.10 -10.06
CA LYS A 3 14.27 -4.97 -10.67
C LYS A 3 13.76 -3.65 -10.11
N TYR A 4 14.67 -2.72 -9.87
CA TYR A 4 14.31 -1.39 -9.40
C TYR A 4 13.73 -0.52 -10.52
N ASN A 5 12.58 0.07 -10.26
CA ASN A 5 11.86 0.94 -11.20
C ASN A 5 11.50 2.31 -10.61
N GLY A 6 11.96 2.61 -9.39
CA GLY A 6 11.63 3.85 -8.68
C GLY A 6 10.38 3.78 -7.78
N SER A 7 9.74 2.62 -7.64
CA SER A 7 8.51 2.46 -6.84
C SER A 7 8.74 2.19 -5.36
N VAL A 8 9.94 1.76 -4.99
CA VAL A 8 10.31 1.45 -3.60
C VAL A 8 11.41 2.37 -3.12
N LYS A 9 11.58 2.44 -1.80
CA LYS A 9 12.66 3.21 -1.19
C LYS A 9 14.02 2.68 -1.67
N PRO A 10 14.93 3.55 -2.16
CA PRO A 10 16.17 3.10 -2.76
C PRO A 10 17.07 2.33 -1.78
N GLU A 11 17.11 2.73 -0.50
CA GLU A 11 17.89 2.06 0.53
C GLU A 11 17.40 0.63 0.76
N ASP A 12 16.10 0.41 0.84
CA ASP A 12 15.50 -0.91 1.08
C ASP A 12 15.80 -1.86 -0.08
N TRP A 13 15.67 -1.35 -1.33
CA TRP A 13 16.04 -2.13 -2.50
C TRP A 13 17.53 -2.50 -2.52
N LEU A 14 18.41 -1.58 -2.11
CA LEU A 14 19.86 -1.84 -2.02
C LEU A 14 20.18 -2.92 -1.00
N ILE A 15 19.49 -2.94 0.14
CA ILE A 15 19.63 -3.99 1.16
C ILE A 15 19.23 -5.34 0.57
N ASP A 16 18.06 -5.42 -0.04
CA ASP A 16 17.56 -6.65 -0.65
C ASP A 16 18.47 -7.15 -1.77
N TYR A 17 18.94 -6.24 -2.61
CA TYR A 17 19.83 -6.58 -3.71
C TYR A 17 21.20 -7.06 -3.21
N SER A 18 21.81 -6.36 -2.27
CA SER A 18 23.10 -6.76 -1.69
C SER A 18 23.00 -8.09 -0.96
N THR A 19 21.90 -8.34 -0.28
CA THR A 19 21.60 -9.62 0.39
C THR A 19 21.50 -10.76 -0.64
N ALA A 20 20.74 -10.55 -1.73
CA ALA A 20 20.62 -11.54 -2.79
C ALA A 20 21.98 -11.88 -3.45
N VAL A 21 22.81 -10.86 -3.68
CA VAL A 21 24.18 -11.05 -4.20
C VAL A 21 25.02 -11.87 -3.22
N SER A 22 24.93 -11.59 -1.92
CA SER A 22 25.67 -12.30 -0.88
C SER A 22 25.24 -13.77 -0.77
N ILE A 23 23.93 -14.06 -0.83
CA ILE A 23 23.39 -15.43 -0.84
C ILE A 23 23.91 -16.22 -2.05
N ALA A 24 24.09 -15.56 -3.19
CA ALA A 24 24.66 -16.14 -4.40
C ALA A 24 26.21 -16.21 -4.38
N ASN A 25 26.83 -16.08 -3.21
CA ASN A 25 28.30 -16.02 -3.03
C ASN A 25 28.98 -14.91 -3.84
N GLY A 26 28.24 -13.86 -4.17
CA GLY A 26 28.76 -12.67 -4.83
C GLY A 26 29.38 -11.68 -3.83
N ASN A 27 30.16 -10.75 -4.35
CA ASN A 27 30.76 -9.67 -3.59
C ASN A 27 30.38 -8.29 -4.18
N ARG A 28 30.85 -7.20 -3.56
CA ARG A 28 30.55 -5.82 -4.00
C ARG A 28 30.95 -5.53 -5.45
N ARG A 29 32.02 -6.15 -5.97
CA ARG A 29 32.43 -6.02 -7.38
C ARG A 29 31.42 -6.66 -8.32
N ILE A 30 30.91 -7.81 -7.94
CA ILE A 30 29.85 -8.50 -8.68
C ILE A 30 28.57 -7.67 -8.61
N ALA A 31 28.18 -7.17 -7.43
CA ALA A 31 27.02 -6.32 -7.26
C ALA A 31 27.00 -5.15 -8.25
N VAL A 32 28.09 -4.37 -8.32
CA VAL A 32 28.19 -3.23 -9.25
C VAL A 32 28.04 -3.64 -10.71
N LYS A 33 28.67 -4.76 -11.10
CA LYS A 33 28.60 -5.25 -12.50
C LYS A 33 27.21 -5.65 -12.94
N TYR A 34 26.39 -6.17 -12.02
CA TYR A 34 25.03 -6.62 -12.32
C TYR A 34 23.95 -5.55 -12.16
N VAL A 35 24.27 -4.38 -11.56
CA VAL A 35 23.35 -3.25 -11.44
C VAL A 35 22.63 -2.93 -12.76
N PRO A 36 23.30 -2.86 -13.92
CA PRO A 36 22.62 -2.55 -15.16
C PRO A 36 21.49 -3.52 -15.53
N LEU A 37 21.58 -4.77 -15.12
CA LEU A 37 20.53 -5.78 -15.35
C LEU A 37 19.39 -5.68 -14.35
N MET A 38 19.65 -5.05 -13.21
CA MET A 38 18.72 -4.94 -12.07
C MET A 38 17.96 -3.63 -12.01
N LEU A 39 18.20 -2.71 -12.94
CA LEU A 39 17.43 -1.48 -13.10
C LEU A 39 16.53 -1.55 -14.34
N GLN A 40 15.34 -0.96 -14.25
CA GLN A 40 14.40 -0.87 -15.37
C GLN A 40 13.72 0.50 -15.43
N GLY A 41 13.06 0.79 -16.56
CA GLY A 41 12.34 2.05 -16.77
C GLY A 41 13.24 3.27 -16.57
N THR A 42 12.74 4.27 -15.86
CA THR A 42 13.44 5.53 -15.58
C THR A 42 14.76 5.32 -14.84
N ALA A 43 14.86 4.31 -13.98
CA ALA A 43 16.10 3.99 -13.27
C ALA A 43 17.20 3.51 -14.23
N ARG A 44 16.84 2.74 -15.24
CA ARG A 44 17.78 2.31 -16.28
C ARG A 44 18.25 3.49 -17.14
N THR A 45 17.32 4.36 -17.53
CA THR A 45 17.65 5.59 -18.29
C THR A 45 18.59 6.48 -17.51
N TRP A 46 18.32 6.67 -16.20
CA TRP A 46 19.21 7.42 -15.32
C TRP A 46 20.62 6.82 -15.27
N LEU A 47 20.76 5.51 -15.09
CA LEU A 47 22.08 4.86 -15.08
C LEU A 47 22.87 5.14 -16.36
N ASN A 48 22.19 5.05 -17.50
CA ASN A 48 22.80 5.29 -18.81
C ASN A 48 23.19 6.76 -19.02
N SER A 49 22.62 7.70 -18.26
CA SER A 49 22.95 9.14 -18.33
C SER A 49 24.15 9.53 -17.47
N LEU A 50 24.65 8.63 -16.61
CA LEU A 50 25.82 8.91 -15.79
C LEU A 50 27.07 9.07 -16.68
N LYS A 51 27.94 10.00 -16.28
CA LYS A 51 29.21 10.18 -16.98
C LYS A 51 30.05 8.90 -16.93
N PRO A 52 30.72 8.53 -18.01
CA PRO A 52 31.66 7.40 -18.00
C PRO A 52 32.64 7.53 -16.83
N TYR A 53 32.92 6.43 -16.14
CA TYR A 53 33.85 6.34 -15.01
C TYR A 53 33.48 7.17 -13.77
N SER A 54 32.24 7.68 -13.66
CA SER A 54 31.78 8.41 -12.46
C SER A 54 31.42 7.49 -11.30
N VAL A 55 31.23 6.20 -11.55
CA VAL A 55 30.92 5.14 -10.55
C VAL A 55 31.96 4.05 -10.68
N ASN A 56 32.85 3.96 -9.70
CA ASN A 56 33.96 3.01 -9.72
C ASN A 56 33.88 1.93 -8.65
N SER A 57 32.98 2.07 -7.69
CA SER A 57 32.79 1.16 -6.58
C SER A 57 31.32 0.96 -6.24
N TRP A 58 31.04 -0.07 -5.43
CA TRP A 58 29.72 -0.26 -4.85
C TRP A 58 29.28 0.93 -4.00
N LEU A 59 30.22 1.50 -3.22
CA LEU A 59 29.93 2.66 -2.39
C LEU A 59 29.53 3.89 -3.23
N ASP A 60 30.31 4.20 -4.27
CA ASP A 60 29.99 5.32 -5.18
C ASP A 60 28.62 5.13 -5.81
N PHE A 61 28.31 3.90 -6.24
CA PHE A 61 26.98 3.58 -6.80
C PHE A 61 25.88 3.83 -5.78
N THR A 62 26.00 3.30 -4.56
CA THR A 62 24.95 3.44 -3.54
C THR A 62 24.70 4.90 -3.17
N GLU A 63 25.74 5.71 -3.04
CA GLU A 63 25.60 7.13 -2.73
C GLU A 63 24.86 7.91 -3.84
N VAL A 64 25.28 7.73 -5.08
CA VAL A 64 24.65 8.43 -6.22
C VAL A 64 23.22 7.95 -6.45
N PHE A 65 22.98 6.65 -6.31
CA PHE A 65 21.68 6.04 -6.45
C PHE A 65 20.69 6.54 -5.39
N VAL A 66 21.06 6.48 -4.12
CA VAL A 66 20.24 6.97 -3.01
C VAL A 66 19.95 8.45 -3.17
N ARG A 67 20.97 9.26 -3.44
CA ARG A 67 20.81 10.71 -3.64
C ARG A 67 19.81 11.04 -4.75
N ASN A 68 19.86 10.30 -5.86
CA ASN A 68 18.96 10.54 -6.99
C ASN A 68 17.52 10.10 -6.71
N PHE A 69 17.32 8.95 -6.07
CA PHE A 69 15.98 8.35 -5.95
C PHE A 69 15.26 8.64 -4.64
N THR A 70 15.93 9.11 -3.58
CA THR A 70 15.28 9.42 -2.29
C THR A 70 14.16 10.46 -2.41
N SER A 71 14.29 11.42 -3.31
CA SER A 71 13.28 12.47 -3.51
C SER A 71 12.18 12.07 -4.50
N THR A 72 12.42 11.09 -5.34
CA THR A 72 11.57 10.77 -6.50
C THR A 72 10.84 9.43 -6.39
N TYR A 73 11.21 8.54 -5.44
CA TYR A 73 10.50 7.28 -5.28
C TYR A 73 9.07 7.49 -4.77
N LYS A 74 8.19 6.56 -5.13
CA LYS A 74 6.79 6.60 -4.69
C LYS A 74 6.72 6.27 -3.20
N ARG A 75 6.55 7.31 -2.37
CA ARG A 75 6.45 7.13 -0.92
C ARG A 75 5.17 6.38 -0.56
N PRO A 76 5.22 5.49 0.46
CA PRO A 76 4.02 4.86 0.97
C PRO A 76 3.03 5.93 1.49
N PRO A 77 1.72 5.67 1.37
CA PRO A 77 0.71 6.59 1.90
C PRO A 77 0.84 6.74 3.41
N LYS A 78 0.52 7.92 3.90
CA LYS A 78 0.53 8.23 5.34
C LYS A 78 -0.78 7.82 6.00
N PRO A 79 -0.81 7.55 7.33
CA PRO A 79 -2.03 7.25 8.09
C PRO A 79 -3.18 8.24 7.86
N ARG A 80 -2.85 9.52 7.68
CA ARG A 80 -3.84 10.55 7.32
C ARG A 80 -4.59 10.25 6.01
N GLN A 81 -3.94 9.65 5.03
CA GLN A 81 -4.62 9.31 3.77
C GLN A 81 -5.65 8.20 3.98
N LEU A 82 -5.37 7.26 4.87
CA LEU A 82 -6.30 6.22 5.26
C LEU A 82 -7.52 6.80 6.03
N SER A 83 -7.30 7.76 6.94
CA SER A 83 -8.37 8.42 7.68
C SER A 83 -9.32 9.25 6.78
N LEU A 84 -8.83 9.70 5.62
CA LEU A 84 -9.62 10.44 4.62
C LEU A 84 -10.30 9.52 3.59
N CYS A 85 -10.06 8.22 3.66
CA CYS A 85 -10.65 7.25 2.76
C CYS A 85 -12.11 7.00 3.15
N VAL A 86 -13.05 7.62 2.46
CA VAL A 86 -14.48 7.51 2.71
C VAL A 86 -15.22 6.89 1.53
N GLN A 87 -16.28 6.16 1.83
CA GLN A 87 -17.16 5.56 0.82
C GLN A 87 -17.91 6.64 0.06
N GLY A 88 -17.83 6.61 -1.26
CA GLY A 88 -18.52 7.54 -2.13
C GLY A 88 -20.03 7.35 -2.14
N PRO A 89 -20.83 8.37 -2.56
CA PRO A 89 -22.28 8.31 -2.52
C PRO A 89 -22.89 7.18 -3.36
N ASN A 90 -22.24 6.80 -4.45
CA ASN A 90 -22.66 5.72 -5.36
C ASN A 90 -21.68 4.53 -5.35
N GLU A 91 -20.70 4.53 -4.44
CA GLU A 91 -19.72 3.47 -4.34
C GLU A 91 -20.30 2.26 -3.58
N SER A 92 -20.15 1.07 -4.16
CA SER A 92 -20.59 -0.14 -3.48
C SER A 92 -19.73 -0.43 -2.24
N THR A 93 -20.28 -1.18 -1.29
CA THR A 93 -19.51 -1.64 -0.13
C THR A 93 -18.30 -2.48 -0.55
N ARG A 94 -18.43 -3.28 -1.63
CA ARG A 94 -17.34 -4.07 -2.19
C ARG A 94 -16.19 -3.19 -2.71
N ASP A 95 -16.51 -2.18 -3.49
CA ASP A 95 -15.50 -1.29 -4.07
C ASP A 95 -14.80 -0.47 -2.99
N TYR A 96 -15.56 0.03 -2.01
CA TYR A 96 -14.99 0.73 -0.86
C TYR A 96 -14.06 -0.17 -0.04
N LEU A 97 -14.49 -1.40 0.28
CA LEU A 97 -13.68 -2.36 1.02
C LEU A 97 -12.36 -2.66 0.29
N THR A 98 -12.44 -2.92 -1.02
CA THR A 98 -11.25 -3.21 -1.84
C THR A 98 -10.29 -2.04 -1.86
N ARG A 99 -10.78 -0.84 -2.13
CA ARG A 99 -9.97 0.39 -2.19
C ARG A 99 -9.35 0.73 -0.84
N TRP A 100 -10.12 0.60 0.23
CA TRP A 100 -9.64 0.85 1.59
C TRP A 100 -8.57 -0.18 2.00
N ALA A 101 -8.79 -1.47 1.69
CA ALA A 101 -7.83 -2.53 2.01
C ALA A 101 -6.49 -2.36 1.28
N GLU A 102 -6.51 -2.00 0.00
CA GLU A 102 -5.31 -1.69 -0.77
C GLU A 102 -4.53 -0.52 -0.16
N LEU A 103 -5.23 0.56 0.18
CA LEU A 103 -4.63 1.72 0.81
C LEU A 103 -4.07 1.38 2.19
N ARG A 104 -4.81 0.64 3.02
CA ARG A 104 -4.37 0.20 4.34
C ARG A 104 -3.12 -0.69 4.26
N ASN A 105 -3.08 -1.65 3.34
CA ASN A 105 -1.94 -2.55 3.16
C ASN A 105 -0.67 -1.82 2.68
N SER A 106 -0.84 -0.67 2.04
CA SER A 106 0.27 0.19 1.60
C SER A 106 0.70 1.19 2.66
N CYS A 107 -0.11 1.40 3.71
CA CYS A 107 0.08 2.44 4.72
C CYS A 107 0.96 1.93 5.85
N GLU A 108 2.07 2.61 6.12
CA GLU A 108 2.94 2.29 7.25
C GLU A 108 2.47 3.03 8.53
N GLY A 109 2.68 2.40 9.69
CA GLY A 109 2.47 3.03 11.00
C GLY A 109 1.01 3.18 11.42
N VAL A 110 0.09 2.39 10.85
CA VAL A 110 -1.32 2.35 11.29
C VAL A 110 -1.52 1.17 12.23
N HIS A 111 -1.91 1.46 13.46
CA HIS A 111 -2.29 0.43 14.42
C HIS A 111 -3.66 -0.17 14.09
N GLU A 112 -3.89 -1.42 14.49
CA GLU A 112 -5.10 -2.17 14.18
C GLU A 112 -6.38 -1.45 14.63
N VAL A 113 -6.42 -0.97 15.87
CA VAL A 113 -7.56 -0.20 16.43
C VAL A 113 -7.85 1.03 15.58
N GLN A 114 -6.82 1.77 15.22
CA GLN A 114 -6.92 2.97 14.39
C GLN A 114 -7.46 2.66 12.98
N ALA A 115 -7.03 1.53 12.40
CA ALA A 115 -7.53 1.08 11.10
C ALA A 115 -9.03 0.75 11.16
N ILE A 116 -9.49 0.10 12.22
CA ILE A 116 -10.90 -0.21 12.46
C ILE A 116 -11.74 1.07 12.58
N GLU A 117 -11.28 2.03 13.39
CA GLU A 117 -11.92 3.34 13.53
C GLU A 117 -12.03 4.08 12.20
N TYR A 118 -10.96 4.13 11.41
CA TYR A 118 -10.95 4.80 10.10
C TYR A 118 -11.88 4.14 9.09
N PHE A 119 -11.93 2.81 9.05
CA PHE A 119 -12.87 2.10 8.18
C PHE A 119 -14.31 2.40 8.55
N THR A 120 -14.65 2.28 9.83
CA THR A 120 -16.00 2.52 10.36
C THR A 120 -16.44 3.96 10.11
N ALA A 121 -15.56 4.93 10.38
CA ALA A 121 -15.83 6.34 10.12
C ALA A 121 -16.06 6.61 8.62
N GLY A 122 -15.30 5.95 7.75
CA GLY A 122 -15.38 6.11 6.30
C GLY A 122 -16.58 5.42 5.64
N CYS A 123 -17.24 4.48 6.30
CA CYS A 123 -18.47 3.88 5.79
C CYS A 123 -19.56 4.94 5.61
N ARG A 124 -20.36 4.80 4.55
CA ARG A 124 -21.48 5.72 4.25
C ARG A 124 -22.49 5.72 5.38
N GLU A 125 -22.98 6.92 5.73
CA GLU A 125 -24.02 7.09 6.74
C GLU A 125 -25.32 6.38 6.36
N GLY A 126 -26.01 5.83 7.38
CA GLY A 126 -27.30 5.16 7.21
C GLY A 126 -27.21 3.77 6.56
N THR A 127 -26.02 3.22 6.38
CA THR A 127 -25.84 1.85 5.88
C THR A 127 -25.93 0.84 7.04
N LEU A 128 -26.44 -0.35 6.72
CA LEU A 128 -26.54 -1.43 7.69
C LEU A 128 -25.14 -1.86 8.21
N LEU A 129 -24.13 -1.84 7.34
CA LEU A 129 -22.75 -2.14 7.74
C LEU A 129 -22.25 -1.13 8.79
N LYS A 130 -22.42 0.17 8.55
CA LYS A 130 -21.97 1.19 9.51
C LYS A 130 -22.69 1.05 10.84
N HIS A 131 -24.00 0.84 10.81
CA HIS A 131 -24.78 0.59 12.02
C HIS A 131 -24.26 -0.63 12.81
N ARG A 132 -23.99 -1.74 12.11
CA ARG A 132 -23.46 -2.97 12.72
C ARG A 132 -22.11 -2.73 13.41
N LEU A 133 -21.19 -2.02 12.73
CA LEU A 133 -19.86 -1.73 13.25
C LEU A 133 -19.87 -0.77 14.44
N LEU A 134 -20.83 0.16 14.48
CA LEU A 134 -20.98 1.08 15.62
C LEU A 134 -21.66 0.41 16.83
N CYS A 135 -22.57 -0.56 16.62
CA CYS A 135 -23.26 -1.26 17.71
C CYS A 135 -22.37 -2.32 18.37
N ASP A 136 -21.48 -2.93 17.61
CA ASP A 136 -20.64 -4.03 18.06
C ASP A 136 -19.30 -3.93 17.31
N GLU A 137 -18.41 -3.18 17.90
CA GLU A 137 -17.10 -2.86 17.33
C GLU A 137 -16.24 -4.12 17.27
N PRO A 138 -15.67 -4.46 16.07
CA PRO A 138 -14.79 -5.60 15.96
C PRO A 138 -13.51 -5.39 16.78
N ALA A 139 -13.07 -6.46 17.44
CA ALA A 139 -11.86 -6.42 18.26
C ALA A 139 -10.57 -6.47 17.43
N THR A 140 -10.63 -7.04 16.23
CA THR A 140 -9.49 -7.23 15.34
C THR A 140 -9.80 -6.79 13.90
N LEU A 141 -8.75 -6.50 13.15
CA LEU A 141 -8.89 -6.18 11.72
C LEU A 141 -9.45 -7.35 10.91
N ASP A 142 -9.06 -8.58 11.25
CA ASP A 142 -9.59 -9.78 10.60
C ASP A 142 -11.10 -9.90 10.80
N GLU A 143 -11.59 -9.67 12.00
CA GLU A 143 -13.02 -9.64 12.29
C GLU A 143 -13.75 -8.55 11.51
N LEU A 144 -13.19 -7.34 11.44
CA LEU A 144 -13.70 -6.25 10.61
C LEU A 144 -13.85 -6.67 9.15
N LEU A 145 -12.79 -7.25 8.57
CA LEU A 145 -12.79 -7.66 7.16
C LEU A 145 -13.81 -8.77 6.87
N ILE A 146 -13.99 -9.71 7.78
CA ILE A 146 -15.01 -10.77 7.67
C ILE A 146 -16.41 -10.15 7.69
N ILE A 147 -16.69 -9.23 8.61
CA ILE A 147 -17.98 -8.55 8.70
C ILE A 147 -18.22 -7.74 7.42
N ALA A 148 -17.28 -6.92 7.02
CA ALA A 148 -17.39 -6.06 5.84
C ALA A 148 -17.60 -6.87 4.54
N ASP A 149 -16.89 -7.97 4.37
CA ASP A 149 -17.03 -8.87 3.23
C ASP A 149 -18.43 -9.48 3.16
N LYS A 150 -18.97 -9.91 4.28
CA LYS A 150 -20.33 -10.47 4.39
C LYS A 150 -21.39 -9.46 3.94
N TYR A 151 -21.30 -8.21 4.41
CA TYR A 151 -22.23 -7.15 3.99
C TYR A 151 -22.04 -6.75 2.54
N ALA A 152 -20.79 -6.70 2.05
CA ALA A 152 -20.50 -6.43 0.65
C ALA A 152 -21.11 -7.48 -0.28
N THR A 153 -21.08 -8.75 0.10
CA THR A 153 -21.68 -9.85 -0.67
C THR A 153 -23.21 -9.75 -0.70
N VAL A 154 -23.85 -9.49 0.43
CA VAL A 154 -25.31 -9.31 0.51
C VAL A 154 -25.77 -8.13 -0.34
N ASN A 155 -25.11 -6.98 -0.22
CA ASN A 155 -25.43 -5.78 -1.00
C ASN A 155 -25.26 -6.01 -2.50
N SER A 156 -24.22 -6.72 -2.92
CA SER A 156 -24.02 -7.07 -4.35
C SER A 156 -25.13 -7.95 -4.90
N SER A 157 -25.61 -8.90 -4.11
CA SER A 157 -26.70 -9.79 -4.49
C SER A 157 -28.03 -9.07 -4.63
N MET A 158 -28.28 -8.04 -3.81
CA MET A 158 -29.52 -7.26 -3.83
C MET A 158 -29.49 -6.09 -4.80
N LYS A 159 -28.34 -5.78 -5.43
CA LYS A 159 -28.09 -4.59 -6.28
C LYS A 159 -28.41 -3.24 -5.61
N THR A 160 -28.71 -3.26 -4.33
CA THR A 160 -29.05 -2.08 -3.52
C THR A 160 -28.38 -2.22 -2.17
N GLU A 161 -27.76 -1.15 -1.71
CA GLU A 161 -27.15 -1.16 -0.38
C GLU A 161 -28.22 -1.14 0.70
N LEU A 162 -28.11 -2.03 1.67
CA LEU A 162 -29.02 -2.09 2.82
C LEU A 162 -28.80 -0.85 3.70
N ARG A 163 -29.82 -0.06 3.87
CA ARG A 163 -29.86 1.14 4.72
C ARG A 163 -30.77 0.92 5.92
N VAL A 164 -30.49 1.63 6.98
CA VAL A 164 -31.25 1.57 8.22
C VAL A 164 -31.57 2.99 8.71
N ASP A 165 -32.66 3.14 9.41
CA ASP A 165 -32.97 4.34 10.19
C ASP A 165 -32.20 4.39 11.52
N ALA A 166 -32.40 5.45 12.29
CA ALA A 166 -31.74 5.65 13.56
C ALA A 166 -32.11 4.55 14.61
N SER A 167 -33.17 3.76 14.37
CA SER A 167 -33.59 2.65 15.24
C SER A 167 -33.02 1.30 14.79
N GLY A 168 -32.28 1.25 13.66
CA GLY A 168 -31.72 0.03 13.09
C GLY A 168 -32.70 -0.74 12.19
N LYS A 169 -33.83 -0.16 11.81
CA LYS A 169 -34.80 -0.79 10.91
C LYS A 169 -34.38 -0.57 9.46
N VAL A 170 -34.39 -1.65 8.68
CA VAL A 170 -34.04 -1.60 7.25
C VAL A 170 -35.05 -0.73 6.48
N LEU A 171 -34.52 0.19 5.71
CA LEU A 171 -35.27 1.03 4.80
C LEU A 171 -35.42 0.31 3.47
N ALA A 172 -36.63 0.31 2.95
CA ALA A 172 -36.93 -0.27 1.66
C ALA A 172 -36.37 0.58 0.49
#